data_225ce351d83f8749715d8bea8a5f662b
#
_entry.id   225ce351d83f8749715d8bea8a5f662b
#
_cell.length_a   1.000
_cell.length_b   1.000
_cell.length_c   1.000
_cell.angle_alpha   90.00
_cell.angle_beta   90.00
_cell.angle_gamma   90.00
#
_symmetry.space_group_name_H-M   'P 1'
#
loop_
_entity.id
_entity.type
_entity.pdbx_description
1 polymer ?
#
loop_
_entity_poly.entity_id
_entity_poly.type
_entity_poly.pdbx_seq_one_letter_code
_entity_poly.pdbx_strand_id
1 'polypeptide(L)' 'MVLETDSEAVYVGRYHEETAAGILLHDVAEHHDLAGGPSREEFLQRTLKFGVRAAHRNLVVPTGTVRRISRLVEWRRD' A
#
# COMPACT_ATOMS: atom_id res chain seq x y z
N MET A 1 -2.51 6.71 -0.05
CA MET A 1 -1.08 6.54 0.26
C MET A 1 -0.62 5.15 -0.08
N VAL A 2 0.57 5.04 -0.59
CA VAL A 2 1.24 3.78 -0.87
C VAL A 2 2.36 3.62 0.16
N LEU A 3 2.33 2.52 0.91
CA LEU A 3 3.38 2.18 1.87
C LEU A 3 4.14 0.97 1.37
N GLU A 4 5.40 1.18 1.02
CA GLU A 4 6.32 0.10 0.67
C GLU A 4 7.09 -0.30 1.91
N THR A 5 7.14 -1.60 2.19
CA THR A 5 7.76 -2.13 3.41
C THR A 5 9.10 -2.80 3.11
N ASP A 6 9.78 -3.23 4.17
CA ASP A 6 11.03 -3.97 4.07
C ASP A 6 10.84 -5.45 3.66
N SER A 7 9.58 -5.89 3.57
CA SER A 7 9.22 -7.21 3.05
C SER A 7 8.61 -7.09 1.66
N GLU A 8 7.98 -8.16 1.16
CA GLU A 8 7.27 -8.13 -0.12
C GLU A 8 5.95 -7.37 -0.03
N ALA A 9 5.51 -7.00 1.16
CA ALA A 9 4.21 -6.38 1.36
C ALA A 9 4.18 -4.91 0.95
N VAL A 10 3.14 -4.54 0.21
CA VAL A 10 2.84 -3.16 -0.19
C VAL A 10 1.39 -2.89 0.17
N TYR A 11 1.13 -1.75 0.79
CA TYR A 11 -0.21 -1.38 1.21
C TYR A 11 -0.64 -0.08 0.52
N VAL A 12 -1.89 -0.05 0.07
CA VAL A 12 -2.51 1.16 -0.48
C VAL A 12 -3.79 1.43 0.30
N GLY A 13 -3.85 2.58 0.93
CA GLY A 13 -5.02 2.95 1.72
C GLY A 13 -5.04 4.43 2.01
N ARG A 14 -6.08 4.86 2.73
CA ARG A 14 -6.21 6.24 3.16
C ARG A 14 -5.44 6.43 4.46
N TYR A 15 -4.50 7.35 4.46
CA TYR A 15 -3.78 7.72 5.68
C TYR A 15 -4.75 8.36 6.68
N HIS A 16 -4.75 7.87 7.90
CA HIS A 16 -5.54 8.46 8.97
C HIS A 16 -4.65 9.18 9.98
N GLU A 17 -3.76 8.44 10.62
CA GLU A 17 -2.83 9.04 11.58
C GLU A 17 -1.64 8.13 11.84
N GLU A 18 -0.58 8.70 12.38
CA GLU A 18 0.54 7.93 12.91
C GLU A 18 0.32 7.75 14.41
N THR A 19 0.44 6.50 14.87
CA THR A 19 0.26 6.13 16.27
C THR A 19 1.57 5.58 16.81
N ALA A 20 1.61 5.32 18.12
CA ALA A 20 2.76 4.67 18.75
C ALA A 20 3.00 3.26 18.17
N ALA A 21 1.95 2.60 17.70
CA ALA A 21 2.05 1.25 17.11
C ALA A 21 2.44 1.29 15.63
N GLY A 22 2.26 2.42 14.94
CA GLY A 22 2.58 2.55 13.52
C GLY A 22 1.62 3.49 12.79
N ILE A 23 1.59 3.35 11.48
CA ILE A 23 0.76 4.18 10.60
C ILE A 23 -0.59 3.52 10.42
N LEU A 24 -1.66 4.21 10.82
CA LEU A 24 -3.02 3.73 10.67
C LEU A 24 -3.58 4.15 9.31
N LEU A 25 -3.99 3.17 8.55
CA LEU A 25 -4.65 3.36 7.25
C LEU A 25 -6.08 2.84 7.30
N HIS A 26 -6.95 3.44 6.50
CA HIS A 26 -8.32 2.98 6.28
C HIS A 26 -8.50 2.46 4.86
N ASP A 27 -9.37 1.46 4.69
CA ASP A 27 -9.73 0.87 3.39
C ASP A 27 -8.48 0.46 2.61
N VAL A 28 -7.78 -0.53 3.13
CA VAL A 28 -6.43 -0.88 2.70
C VAL A 28 -6.44 -2.09 1.76
N ALA A 29 -5.86 -1.91 0.58
CA ALA A 29 -5.51 -3.02 -0.30
C ALA A 29 -4.10 -3.50 0.03
N GLU A 30 -3.90 -4.79 -0.04
CA GLU A 30 -2.63 -5.43 0.27
C GLU A 30 -2.11 -6.20 -0.92
N HIS A 31 -0.82 -6.04 -1.20
CA HIS A 31 -0.14 -6.76 -2.27
C HIS A 31 1.15 -7.36 -1.72
N HIS A 32 1.48 -8.55 -2.20
CA HIS A 32 2.75 -9.20 -1.89
C HIS A 32 3.48 -9.51 -3.19
N ASP A 33 4.73 -9.05 -3.30
CA ASP A 33 5.59 -9.31 -4.45
C ASP A 33 6.08 -10.77 -4.37
N LEU A 34 5.36 -11.67 -5.02
CA LEU A 34 5.70 -13.09 -5.02
C LEU A 34 6.17 -13.51 -6.42
N ALA A 35 7.11 -14.45 -6.47
CA ALA A 35 7.59 -14.99 -7.73
C ALA A 35 6.43 -15.62 -8.51
N GLY A 36 6.29 -15.23 -9.78
CA GLY A 36 5.22 -15.72 -10.65
C GLY A 36 3.88 -15.02 -10.48
N GLY A 37 3.78 -14.09 -9.52
CA GLY A 37 2.59 -13.28 -9.33
C GLY A 37 2.68 -11.92 -10.02
N PRO A 38 1.63 -11.08 -9.89
CA PRO A 38 1.68 -9.71 -10.42
C PRO A 38 2.79 -8.93 -9.74
N SER A 39 3.45 -8.06 -10.50
CA SER A 39 4.46 -7.18 -9.92
C SER A 39 3.79 -6.09 -9.09
N ARG A 40 4.58 -5.46 -8.22
CA ARG A 40 4.15 -4.29 -7.46
C ARG A 40 3.59 -3.22 -8.39
N GLU A 41 4.29 -2.97 -9.48
CA GLU A 41 3.88 -1.97 -10.44
C GLU A 41 2.54 -2.30 -11.09
N GLU A 42 2.34 -3.55 -11.49
CA GLU A 42 1.05 -3.98 -12.04
C GLU A 42 -0.08 -3.80 -11.05
N PHE A 43 0.15 -4.14 -9.77
CA PHE A 43 -0.82 -3.93 -8.73
C PHE A 43 -1.19 -2.44 -8.59
N LEU A 44 -0.19 -1.56 -8.58
CA LEU A 44 -0.42 -0.13 -8.43
C LEU A 44 -1.11 0.47 -9.66
N GLN A 45 -0.77 0.01 -10.87
CA GLN A 45 -1.45 0.46 -12.08
C GLN A 45 -2.92 0.02 -12.10
N ARG A 46 -3.21 -1.19 -11.67
CA ARG A 46 -4.59 -1.68 -11.55
C ARG A 46 -5.37 -0.87 -10.51
N THR A 47 -4.73 -0.54 -9.40
CA THR A 47 -5.35 0.27 -8.36
C THR A 47 -5.67 1.67 -8.85
N LEU A 48 -4.77 2.28 -9.63
CA LEU A 48 -5.02 3.57 -10.27
C LEU A 48 -6.20 3.50 -11.24
N LYS A 49 -6.33 2.41 -11.99
CA LYS A 49 -7.34 2.27 -13.03
C LYS A 49 -8.71 1.88 -12.48
N PHE A 50 -8.75 0.97 -11.51
CA PHE A 50 -9.98 0.35 -11.05
C PHE A 50 -10.36 0.71 -9.62
N GLY A 51 -9.52 1.46 -8.91
CA GLY A 51 -9.74 1.83 -7.53
C GLY A 51 -9.15 0.82 -6.55
N VAL A 52 -9.18 1.20 -5.28
CA VAL A 52 -8.64 0.38 -4.19
C VAL A 52 -9.61 -0.76 -3.87
N ARG A 53 -9.11 -1.98 -3.89
CA ARG A 53 -9.85 -3.14 -3.41
C ARG A 53 -9.43 -3.40 -1.97
N ALA A 54 -10.22 -2.90 -1.03
CA ALA A 54 -9.89 -2.97 0.37
C ALA A 54 -9.99 -4.42 0.90
N ALA A 55 -8.86 -4.95 1.36
CA ALA A 55 -8.81 -6.21 2.09
C ALA A 55 -8.98 -6.00 3.59
N HIS A 56 -8.66 -4.80 4.07
CA HIS A 56 -8.76 -4.41 5.47
C HIS A 56 -9.48 -3.08 5.58
N ARG A 57 -10.41 -2.98 6.53
CA ARG A 57 -11.07 -1.72 6.83
C ARG A 57 -10.12 -0.78 7.56
N ASN A 58 -9.38 -1.31 8.49
CA ASN A 58 -8.36 -0.58 9.26
C ASN A 58 -7.13 -1.45 9.38
N LEU A 59 -5.96 -0.85 9.18
CA LEU A 59 -4.70 -1.56 9.31
C LEU A 59 -3.65 -0.64 9.88
N VAL A 60 -2.91 -1.12 10.88
CA VAL A 60 -1.75 -0.42 11.43
C VAL A 60 -0.50 -1.07 10.86
N VAL A 61 0.30 -0.29 10.12
CA VAL A 61 1.57 -0.76 9.57
C VAL A 61 2.69 -0.25 10.46
N PRO A 62 3.47 -1.15 11.11
CA PRO A 62 4.55 -0.72 12.00
C PRO A 62 5.53 0.22 11.28
N THR A 63 5.77 1.37 11.87
CA THR A 63 6.60 2.42 11.24
C THR A 63 7.98 1.92 10.87
N GLY A 64 8.58 1.08 11.73
CA GLY A 64 9.91 0.53 11.48
C GLY A 64 10.01 -0.36 10.26
N THR A 65 8.90 -0.86 9.73
CA THR A 65 8.88 -1.71 8.53
C THR A 65 8.69 -0.90 7.24
N VAL A 66 8.30 0.36 7.36
CA VAL A 66 8.00 1.21 6.19
C VAL A 66 9.29 1.75 5.61
N ARG A 67 9.52 1.49 4.33
CA ARG A 67 10.71 1.96 3.60
C ARG A 67 10.43 3.21 2.79
N ARG A 68 9.21 3.32 2.27
CA ARG A 68 8.84 4.45 1.44
C ARG A 68 7.34 4.71 1.56
N ILE A 69 6.99 5.99 1.64
CA ILE A 69 5.61 6.45 1.59
C ILE A 69 5.48 7.34 0.36
N SER A 70 4.48 7.06 -0.47
CA SER A 70 4.22 7.85 -1.66
C SER A 70 2.72 7.99 -1.86
N ARG A 71 2.31 8.92 -2.73
CA ARG A 71 0.92 9.02 -3.14
C ARG A 71 0.69 8.11 -4.33
N LEU A 72 -0.49 7.50 -4.40
CA LEU A 72 -0.80 6.57 -5.50
C LEU A 72 -0.68 7.25 -6.86
N VAL A 73 -1.05 8.52 -6.97
CA VAL A 73 -0.97 9.28 -8.22
C VAL A 73 0.45 9.38 -8.75
N GLU A 74 1.47 9.30 -7.90
CA GLU A 74 2.87 9.36 -8.31
C GLU A 74 3.28 8.13 -9.13
N TRP A 75 2.49 7.06 -9.08
CA TRP A 75 2.75 5.82 -9.83
C TRP A 75 2.06 5.81 -11.20
N ARG A 76 1.32 6.86 -11.52
CA ARG A 76 0.63 6.93 -12.81
C ARG A 76 1.63 6.97 -13.95
N ARG A 77 1.36 6.17 -14.97
CA ARG A 77 2.08 6.19 -16.23
C ARG A 77 1.17 6.67 -17.33
N ASP A 78 1.64 7.61 -18.10
CA ASP A 78 0.91 8.15 -19.25
C ASP A 78 1.25 7.39 -20.52
#